data_3bc42a2a8dc2543f3dbdf07ffafbdb65
#
_entry.id   3bc42a2a8dc2543f3dbdf07ffafbdb65
#
_cell.length_a   1.000
_cell.length_b   1.000
_cell.length_c   1.000
_cell.angle_alpha   90.00
_cell.angle_beta   90.00
_cell.angle_gamma   90.00
#
_symmetry.space_group_name_H-M   'P 1'
#
loop_
_entity.id
_entity.type
_entity.pdbx_description
1 polymer ?
#
loop_
_entity_poly.entity_id
_entity_poly.type
_entity_poly.pdbx_seq_one_letter_code
_entity_poly.pdbx_strand_id
1 'polypeptide(L)'
;VEYDLIVVGSGSVGAAAGYYATRAGLKVLMIDSAIPPHRNGSHHGDTRIIRHAYGEGEKYVPLVLRAQALWNALIQQSGEELFQSCGVLNLGPQHSEFIRNAQLSAQKFRLNAQTLSAEQINQRWPEFRAPEGYVGVFEPDAGFLRAELAITSLIKLAKEAGCSQLFNCPVNAVEPIDGGVEVITDEGRFTARKAVIAAGTWVKALLPQLPIAPLRKVFSWHQADGRYSVNNRFPAFTVEAQDGTHYYGFPADNDGLKVGKHDGGQPMDAPEQRKPFGSYASDGTEVFSFLRQFLPGVGVCLHGEACSYDMSPDEDFIIDTLPDCDRLMVISGLSGHGFKFASALGEIAALFAQDKAPPVDVSSFGLKRFS
;
A
#
# COMPACT_ATOMS: atom_id res chain seq x y z
N VAL A 1 -14.72 -6.32 29.34
CA VAL A 1 -14.11 -6.33 28.01
C VAL A 1 -14.96 -7.22 27.11
N GLU A 2 -15.45 -6.65 26.01
CA GLU A 2 -16.40 -7.35 25.11
C GLU A 2 -15.71 -8.13 23.99
N TYR A 3 -14.55 -7.62 23.53
CA TYR A 3 -13.81 -8.17 22.40
C TYR A 3 -12.38 -8.52 22.80
N ASP A 4 -11.76 -9.43 22.06
CA ASP A 4 -10.32 -9.68 22.16
C ASP A 4 -9.53 -8.59 21.44
N LEU A 5 -10.06 -8.14 20.29
CA LEU A 5 -9.46 -7.11 19.45
C LEU A 5 -10.52 -6.20 18.84
N ILE A 6 -10.29 -4.89 18.92
CA ILE A 6 -10.99 -3.91 18.08
C ILE A 6 -10.01 -3.37 17.04
N VAL A 7 -10.42 -3.39 15.78
CA VAL A 7 -9.67 -2.82 14.65
C VAL A 7 -10.31 -1.49 14.25
N VAL A 8 -9.58 -0.40 14.43
CA VAL A 8 -10.00 0.96 14.08
C VAL A 8 -9.48 1.31 12.69
N GLY A 9 -10.38 1.43 11.75
CA GLY A 9 -10.11 1.52 10.33
C GLY A 9 -10.11 0.15 9.66
N SER A 10 -10.92 -0.01 8.63
CA SER A 10 -11.11 -1.28 7.92
C SER A 10 -10.74 -1.17 6.43
N GLY A 11 -9.73 -0.34 6.13
CA GLY A 11 -9.05 -0.29 4.84
C GLY A 11 -8.18 -1.52 4.62
N SER A 12 -7.10 -1.40 3.84
CA SER A 12 -6.25 -2.55 3.48
C SER A 12 -5.67 -3.29 4.69
N VAL A 13 -5.04 -2.57 5.60
CA VAL A 13 -4.41 -3.16 6.80
C VAL A 13 -5.47 -3.64 7.79
N GLY A 14 -6.46 -2.81 8.08
CA GLY A 14 -7.51 -3.14 9.04
C GLY A 14 -8.38 -4.32 8.59
N ALA A 15 -8.71 -4.41 7.32
CA ALA A 15 -9.45 -5.55 6.78
C ALA A 15 -8.66 -6.86 6.93
N ALA A 16 -7.36 -6.82 6.65
CA ALA A 16 -6.47 -7.97 6.86
C ALA A 16 -6.34 -8.32 8.34
N ALA A 17 -6.19 -7.32 9.22
CA ALA A 17 -6.12 -7.54 10.67
C ALA A 17 -7.38 -8.23 11.20
N GLY A 18 -8.54 -7.74 10.83
CA GLY A 18 -9.83 -8.35 11.20
C GLY A 18 -9.97 -9.78 10.71
N TYR A 19 -9.59 -10.03 9.47
CA TYR A 19 -9.64 -11.36 8.87
C TYR A 19 -8.72 -12.36 9.60
N TYR A 20 -7.45 -12.04 9.76
CA TYR A 20 -6.50 -12.97 10.40
C TYR A 20 -6.79 -13.16 11.88
N ALA A 21 -7.18 -12.11 12.62
CA ALA A 21 -7.52 -12.24 14.03
C ALA A 21 -8.76 -13.10 14.24
N THR A 22 -9.80 -12.92 13.43
CA THR A 22 -11.02 -13.74 13.53
C THR A 22 -10.73 -15.21 13.19
N ARG A 23 -9.93 -15.46 12.15
CA ARG A 23 -9.51 -16.83 11.81
C ARG A 23 -8.65 -17.49 12.88
N ALA A 24 -7.95 -16.71 13.68
CA ALA A 24 -7.22 -17.22 14.85
C ALA A 24 -8.12 -17.54 16.05
N GLY A 25 -9.44 -17.37 15.92
CA GLY A 25 -10.42 -17.67 16.95
C GLY A 25 -10.68 -16.53 17.93
N LEU A 26 -10.20 -15.32 17.63
CA LEU A 26 -10.45 -14.15 18.47
C LEU A 26 -11.84 -13.55 18.20
N LYS A 27 -12.46 -12.99 19.23
CA LYS A 27 -13.65 -12.17 19.10
C LYS A 27 -13.25 -10.76 18.66
N VAL A 28 -13.55 -10.42 17.41
CA VAL A 28 -13.08 -9.19 16.76
C VAL A 28 -14.22 -8.27 16.39
N LEU A 29 -14.03 -6.97 16.61
CA LEU A 29 -14.85 -5.90 16.05
C LEU A 29 -14.02 -5.04 15.10
N MET A 30 -14.46 -4.92 13.86
CA MET A 30 -13.92 -3.97 12.89
C MET A 30 -14.82 -2.73 12.81
N ILE A 31 -14.22 -1.54 12.89
CA ILE A 31 -14.94 -0.27 12.81
C ILE A 31 -14.34 0.57 11.69
N ASP A 32 -15.21 1.22 10.89
CA ASP A 32 -14.78 2.19 9.88
C ASP A 32 -15.78 3.34 9.78
N SER A 33 -15.29 4.53 9.47
CA SER A 33 -16.12 5.73 9.29
C SER A 33 -16.99 5.69 8.03
N ALA A 34 -16.70 4.78 7.10
CA ALA A 34 -17.47 4.54 5.88
C ALA A 34 -17.65 3.04 5.64
N ILE A 35 -18.24 2.66 4.52
CA ILE A 35 -18.31 1.25 4.09
C ILE A 35 -17.08 0.96 3.21
N PRO A 36 -16.09 0.19 3.70
CA PRO A 36 -14.91 -0.13 2.88
C PRO A 36 -15.20 -1.24 1.84
N PRO A 37 -14.52 -1.23 0.68
CA PRO A 37 -13.59 -0.20 0.23
C PRO A 37 -14.31 1.07 -0.22
N HIS A 38 -13.70 2.23 0.03
CA HIS A 38 -14.29 3.53 -0.33
C HIS A 38 -13.24 4.52 -0.86
N ARG A 39 -13.68 5.54 -1.59
CA ARG A 39 -12.80 6.53 -2.22
C ARG A 39 -12.14 7.51 -1.25
N ASN A 40 -12.60 7.58 -0.01
CA ASN A 40 -12.00 8.44 1.01
C ASN A 40 -10.70 7.86 1.58
N GLY A 41 -10.49 6.54 1.48
CA GLY A 41 -9.26 5.88 1.88
C GLY A 41 -8.11 6.05 0.89
N SER A 42 -6.98 5.42 1.20
CA SER A 42 -5.77 5.42 0.36
C SER A 42 -5.69 4.21 -0.58
N HIS A 43 -6.72 3.39 -0.62
CA HIS A 43 -6.70 2.06 -1.28
C HIS A 43 -7.50 1.99 -2.58
N HIS A 44 -8.13 3.08 -3.03
CA HIS A 44 -8.93 3.09 -4.25
C HIS A 44 -8.07 3.22 -5.53
N GLY A 45 -8.69 3.08 -6.68
CA GLY A 45 -8.03 3.20 -7.99
C GLY A 45 -7.60 1.86 -8.59
N ASP A 46 -8.24 0.79 -8.20
CA ASP A 46 -8.17 -0.59 -8.72
C ASP A 46 -6.86 -1.33 -8.45
N THR A 47 -5.70 -0.78 -8.75
CA THR A 47 -4.45 -1.54 -8.78
C THR A 47 -3.36 -0.98 -7.88
N ARG A 48 -2.50 -1.90 -7.35
CA ARG A 48 -1.27 -1.57 -6.60
C ARG A 48 -0.17 -2.55 -6.98
N ILE A 49 1.04 -2.04 -7.22
CA ILE A 49 2.20 -2.87 -7.52
C ILE A 49 2.58 -3.70 -6.30
N ILE A 50 2.92 -4.97 -6.53
CA ILE A 50 3.68 -5.80 -5.60
C ILE A 50 4.97 -6.26 -6.28
N ARG A 51 6.11 -5.95 -5.67
CA ARG A 51 7.46 -6.26 -6.11
C ARG A 51 8.29 -6.68 -4.90
N HIS A 52 9.35 -7.44 -5.12
CA HIS A 52 10.14 -8.06 -4.06
C HIS A 52 11.58 -7.54 -3.98
N ALA A 53 12.23 -7.22 -5.11
CA ALA A 53 13.51 -6.53 -5.18
C ALA A 53 13.33 -5.05 -4.83
N TYR A 54 13.35 -4.76 -3.52
CA TYR A 54 12.80 -3.52 -2.98
C TYR A 54 13.82 -2.38 -2.95
N GLY A 55 13.58 -1.34 -3.75
CA GLY A 55 14.45 -0.18 -3.91
C GLY A 55 14.52 0.73 -2.70
N GLU A 56 13.52 0.71 -1.83
CA GLU A 56 13.46 1.47 -0.57
C GLU A 56 14.27 0.82 0.57
N GLY A 57 14.80 -0.37 0.34
CA GLY A 57 15.72 -1.03 1.26
C GLY A 57 15.41 -2.49 1.54
N GLU A 58 16.46 -3.24 1.83
CA GLU A 58 16.39 -4.69 2.03
C GLU A 58 15.56 -5.14 3.25
N LYS A 59 15.38 -4.27 4.25
CA LYS A 59 14.57 -4.56 5.45
C LYS A 59 13.10 -4.86 5.13
N TYR A 60 12.61 -4.41 3.97
CA TYR A 60 11.25 -4.68 3.51
C TYR A 60 11.08 -6.06 2.86
N VAL A 61 12.17 -6.69 2.40
CA VAL A 61 12.08 -7.91 1.60
C VAL A 61 11.45 -9.08 2.35
N PRO A 62 11.84 -9.42 3.58
CA PRO A 62 11.17 -10.47 4.34
C PRO A 62 9.67 -10.20 4.51
N LEU A 63 9.29 -8.94 4.75
CA LEU A 63 7.90 -8.53 4.94
C LEU A 63 7.09 -8.66 3.65
N VAL A 64 7.62 -8.24 2.49
CA VAL A 64 6.90 -8.36 1.21
C VAL A 64 6.81 -9.81 0.73
N LEU A 65 7.81 -10.64 0.99
CA LEU A 65 7.75 -12.07 0.69
C LEU A 65 6.66 -12.77 1.53
N ARG A 66 6.57 -12.42 2.81
CA ARG A 66 5.47 -12.88 3.66
C ARG A 66 4.12 -12.40 3.15
N ALA A 67 4.03 -11.13 2.76
CA ALA A 67 2.81 -10.57 2.21
C ALA A 67 2.37 -11.29 0.92
N GLN A 68 3.30 -11.58 0.00
CA GLN A 68 3.00 -12.33 -1.22
C GLN A 68 2.44 -13.72 -0.91
N ALA A 69 3.03 -14.44 0.04
CA ALA A 69 2.53 -15.75 0.46
C ALA A 69 1.10 -15.67 1.03
N LEU A 70 0.81 -14.64 1.81
CA LEU A 70 -0.53 -14.40 2.37
C LEU A 70 -1.54 -13.98 1.30
N TRP A 71 -1.16 -13.15 0.32
CA TRP A 71 -2.01 -12.84 -0.82
C TRP A 71 -2.33 -14.08 -1.65
N ASN A 72 -1.36 -14.94 -1.90
CA ASN A 72 -1.57 -16.21 -2.61
C ASN A 72 -2.54 -17.14 -1.84
N ALA A 73 -2.42 -17.21 -0.52
CA ALA A 73 -3.36 -17.96 0.31
C ALA A 73 -4.77 -17.36 0.28
N LEU A 74 -4.89 -16.03 0.27
CA LEU A 74 -6.18 -15.35 0.16
C LEU A 74 -6.87 -15.62 -1.17
N ILE A 75 -6.14 -15.68 -2.27
CA ILE A 75 -6.65 -16.06 -3.59
C ILE A 75 -7.30 -17.45 -3.53
N GLN A 76 -6.62 -18.41 -2.92
CA GLN A 76 -7.15 -19.77 -2.76
C GLN A 76 -8.41 -19.80 -1.88
N GLN A 77 -8.48 -18.97 -0.86
CA GLN A 77 -9.63 -18.90 0.05
C GLN A 77 -10.84 -18.18 -0.56
N SER A 78 -10.59 -17.10 -1.28
CA SER A 78 -11.65 -16.25 -1.87
C SER A 78 -12.16 -16.78 -3.22
N GLY A 79 -11.30 -17.48 -3.96
CA GLY A 79 -11.55 -17.82 -5.36
C GLY A 79 -11.48 -16.64 -6.33
N GLU A 80 -10.99 -15.48 -5.85
CA GLU A 80 -10.91 -14.25 -6.64
C GLU A 80 -9.52 -14.05 -7.23
N GLU A 81 -9.44 -13.47 -8.41
CA GLU A 81 -8.18 -13.15 -9.09
C GLU A 81 -7.60 -11.82 -8.53
N LEU A 82 -6.99 -11.88 -7.35
CA LEU A 82 -6.48 -10.70 -6.63
C LEU A 82 -5.11 -10.24 -7.13
N PHE A 83 -4.34 -11.11 -7.75
CA PHE A 83 -2.97 -10.84 -8.18
C PHE A 83 -2.77 -11.18 -9.65
N GLN A 84 -2.20 -10.23 -10.39
CA GLN A 84 -1.80 -10.40 -11.78
C GLN A 84 -0.28 -10.44 -11.87
N SER A 85 0.28 -11.61 -12.19
CA SER A 85 1.72 -11.82 -12.38
C SER A 85 2.14 -11.37 -13.79
N CYS A 86 2.19 -10.06 -14.00
CA CYS A 86 2.62 -9.47 -15.28
C CYS A 86 4.12 -9.13 -15.33
N GLY A 87 4.82 -9.34 -14.23
CA GLY A 87 6.17 -8.82 -14.02
C GLY A 87 6.19 -7.35 -13.60
N VAL A 88 7.30 -6.93 -12.99
CA VAL A 88 7.57 -5.53 -12.67
C VAL A 88 8.96 -5.16 -13.17
N LEU A 89 9.03 -4.10 -13.96
CA LEU A 89 10.27 -3.48 -14.39
C LEU A 89 10.59 -2.28 -13.49
N ASN A 90 11.67 -2.39 -12.71
CA ASN A 90 12.21 -1.27 -11.94
C ASN A 90 13.31 -0.63 -12.78
N LEU A 91 13.11 0.59 -13.25
CA LEU A 91 13.95 1.28 -14.21
C LEU A 91 14.53 2.55 -13.61
N GLY A 92 15.82 2.79 -13.76
CA GLY A 92 16.46 4.00 -13.27
C GLY A 92 17.88 4.17 -13.76
N PRO A 93 18.54 5.31 -13.44
CA PRO A 93 19.95 5.50 -13.72
C PRO A 93 20.81 4.41 -13.08
N GLN A 94 21.82 3.92 -13.77
CA GLN A 94 22.66 2.80 -13.35
C GLN A 94 23.25 2.94 -11.93
N HIS A 95 23.53 4.16 -11.49
CA HIS A 95 24.18 4.44 -10.21
C HIS A 95 23.21 4.96 -9.15
N SER A 96 21.90 4.95 -9.42
CA SER A 96 20.91 5.38 -8.44
C SER A 96 20.87 4.44 -7.24
N GLU A 97 20.54 4.99 -6.08
CA GLU A 97 20.37 4.20 -4.85
C GLU A 97 19.21 3.20 -5.00
N PHE A 98 18.12 3.63 -5.62
CA PHE A 98 16.96 2.79 -5.90
C PHE A 98 17.32 1.52 -6.68
N ILE A 99 18.07 1.67 -7.77
CA ILE A 99 18.51 0.52 -8.59
C ILE A 99 19.50 -0.36 -7.82
N ARG A 100 20.46 0.25 -7.12
CA ARG A 100 21.41 -0.53 -6.29
C ARG A 100 20.70 -1.33 -5.20
N ASN A 101 19.76 -0.72 -4.50
CA ASN A 101 19.00 -1.42 -3.46
C ASN A 101 18.17 -2.56 -4.04
N ALA A 102 17.55 -2.38 -5.19
CA ALA A 102 16.81 -3.43 -5.88
C ALA A 102 17.74 -4.61 -6.26
N GLN A 103 18.92 -4.32 -6.82
CA GLN A 103 19.92 -5.33 -7.17
C GLN A 103 20.45 -6.07 -5.93
N LEU A 104 20.79 -5.34 -4.87
CA LEU A 104 21.28 -5.92 -3.60
C LEU A 104 20.21 -6.79 -2.94
N SER A 105 18.96 -6.34 -2.91
CA SER A 105 17.83 -7.12 -2.39
C SER A 105 17.64 -8.41 -3.20
N ALA A 106 17.68 -8.33 -4.51
CA ALA A 106 17.55 -9.49 -5.38
C ALA A 106 18.67 -10.51 -5.14
N GLN A 107 19.91 -10.05 -5.00
CA GLN A 107 21.06 -10.91 -4.74
C GLN A 107 21.00 -11.56 -3.35
N LYS A 108 20.78 -10.76 -2.31
CA LYS A 108 20.77 -11.22 -0.90
C LYS A 108 19.68 -12.26 -0.65
N PHE A 109 18.49 -12.05 -1.18
CA PHE A 109 17.33 -12.91 -0.99
C PHE A 109 17.10 -13.92 -2.12
N ARG A 110 18.05 -14.00 -3.06
CA ARG A 110 18.00 -14.93 -4.21
C ARG A 110 16.68 -14.85 -4.97
N LEU A 111 16.23 -13.62 -5.22
CA LEU A 111 14.99 -13.38 -5.93
C LEU A 111 15.16 -13.69 -7.43
N ASN A 112 14.09 -14.11 -8.08
CA ASN A 112 14.05 -14.25 -9.52
C ASN A 112 13.97 -12.86 -10.16
N ALA A 113 15.13 -12.26 -10.40
CA ALA A 113 15.26 -10.93 -10.98
C ALA A 113 16.36 -10.91 -12.04
N GLN A 114 16.12 -10.14 -13.10
CA GLN A 114 17.02 -9.98 -14.22
C GLN A 114 17.49 -8.52 -14.29
N THR A 115 18.80 -8.30 -14.34
CA THR A 115 19.34 -6.97 -14.62
C THR A 115 19.46 -6.80 -16.13
N LEU A 116 18.83 -5.76 -16.68
CA LEU A 116 18.76 -5.48 -18.10
C LEU A 116 19.37 -4.10 -18.40
N SER A 117 20.14 -4.01 -19.49
CA SER A 117 20.57 -2.73 -20.01
C SER A 117 19.42 -1.96 -20.68
N ALA A 118 19.61 -0.66 -20.90
CA ALA A 118 18.64 0.16 -21.65
C ALA A 118 18.33 -0.44 -23.03
N GLU A 119 19.38 -0.92 -23.74
CA GLU A 119 19.20 -1.56 -25.04
C GLU A 119 18.35 -2.82 -24.95
N GLN A 120 18.61 -3.70 -23.98
CA GLN A 120 17.82 -4.92 -23.76
C GLN A 120 16.36 -4.61 -23.42
N ILE A 121 16.12 -3.54 -22.63
CA ILE A 121 14.76 -3.10 -22.29
C ILE A 121 14.03 -2.62 -23.54
N ASN A 122 14.66 -1.75 -24.33
CA ASN A 122 14.09 -1.20 -25.56
C ASN A 122 13.83 -2.28 -26.63
N GLN A 123 14.63 -3.34 -26.65
CA GLN A 123 14.39 -4.51 -27.52
C GLN A 123 13.23 -5.37 -27.01
N ARG A 124 13.16 -5.63 -25.71
CA ARG A 124 12.15 -6.50 -25.11
C ARG A 124 10.78 -5.85 -25.06
N TRP A 125 10.72 -4.56 -24.75
CA TRP A 125 9.52 -3.74 -24.72
C TRP A 125 9.74 -2.45 -25.51
N PRO A 126 9.52 -2.49 -26.83
CA PRO A 126 9.71 -1.31 -27.70
C PRO A 126 8.85 -0.10 -27.32
N GLU A 127 7.85 -0.31 -26.50
CA GLU A 127 6.97 0.73 -25.91
C GLU A 127 7.71 1.64 -24.94
N PHE A 128 8.76 1.12 -24.27
CA PHE A 128 9.63 1.91 -23.42
C PHE A 128 10.72 2.62 -24.25
N ARG A 129 11.06 3.81 -23.80
CA ARG A 129 12.25 4.54 -24.24
C ARG A 129 13.19 4.71 -23.03
N ALA A 130 13.92 3.66 -22.71
CA ALA A 130 14.95 3.70 -21.67
C ALA A 130 16.14 4.50 -22.18
N PRO A 131 16.57 5.59 -21.49
CA PRO A 131 17.73 6.38 -21.88
C PRO A 131 19.03 5.60 -21.75
N GLU A 132 20.04 6.01 -22.49
CA GLU A 132 21.40 5.51 -22.30
C GLU A 132 21.85 5.72 -20.85
N GLY A 133 22.54 4.74 -20.27
CA GLY A 133 22.97 4.76 -18.87
C GLY A 133 21.90 4.34 -17.86
N TYR A 134 20.68 4.00 -18.32
CA TYR A 134 19.66 3.37 -17.50
C TYR A 134 19.86 1.86 -17.41
N VAL A 135 19.41 1.33 -16.30
CA VAL A 135 19.38 -0.12 -16.00
C VAL A 135 18.01 -0.48 -15.46
N GLY A 136 17.52 -1.63 -15.86
CA GLY A 136 16.29 -2.21 -15.31
C GLY A 136 16.58 -3.43 -14.46
N VAL A 137 15.84 -3.56 -13.36
CA VAL A 137 15.72 -4.80 -12.59
C VAL A 137 14.31 -5.34 -12.84
N PHE A 138 14.21 -6.40 -13.61
CA PHE A 138 12.94 -7.02 -13.97
C PHE A 138 12.67 -8.25 -13.12
N GLU A 139 11.49 -8.26 -12.51
CA GLU A 139 11.00 -9.35 -11.66
C GLU A 139 9.80 -10.03 -12.33
N PRO A 140 10.00 -11.18 -13.00
CA PRO A 140 8.91 -11.86 -13.73
C PRO A 140 7.79 -12.38 -12.82
N ASP A 141 8.10 -12.68 -11.54
CA ASP A 141 7.14 -13.21 -10.56
C ASP A 141 6.37 -12.11 -9.81
N ALA A 142 6.73 -10.86 -10.01
CA ALA A 142 6.03 -9.70 -9.47
C ALA A 142 4.86 -9.27 -10.37
N GLY A 143 4.11 -8.26 -9.94
CA GLY A 143 2.96 -7.77 -10.70
C GLY A 143 2.16 -6.75 -9.92
N PHE A 144 0.83 -6.86 -9.97
CA PHE A 144 -0.06 -5.97 -9.25
C PHE A 144 -1.22 -6.69 -8.59
N LEU A 145 -1.75 -6.06 -7.57
CA LEU A 145 -2.91 -6.50 -6.79
C LEU A 145 -4.14 -5.68 -7.20
N ARG A 146 -5.31 -6.31 -7.19
CA ARG A 146 -6.62 -5.67 -7.31
C ARG A 146 -7.05 -5.17 -5.93
N ALA A 147 -6.85 -3.88 -5.68
CA ALA A 147 -6.90 -3.32 -4.32
C ALA A 147 -8.29 -3.41 -3.68
N GLU A 148 -9.32 -2.89 -4.32
CA GLU A 148 -10.68 -2.92 -3.77
C GLU A 148 -11.23 -4.35 -3.70
N LEU A 149 -10.92 -5.19 -4.67
CA LEU A 149 -11.34 -6.59 -4.67
C LEU A 149 -10.69 -7.36 -3.52
N ALA A 150 -9.42 -7.09 -3.23
CA ALA A 150 -8.71 -7.70 -2.10
C ALA A 150 -9.34 -7.30 -0.76
N ILE A 151 -9.66 -6.02 -0.57
CA ILE A 151 -10.33 -5.53 0.65
C ILE A 151 -11.72 -6.12 0.78
N THR A 152 -12.51 -6.14 -0.28
CA THR A 152 -13.85 -6.75 -0.29
C THR A 152 -13.78 -8.22 0.11
N SER A 153 -12.82 -8.96 -0.43
CA SER A 153 -12.62 -10.37 -0.11
C SER A 153 -12.25 -10.58 1.36
N LEU A 154 -11.34 -9.77 1.90
CA LEU A 154 -10.95 -9.82 3.32
C LEU A 154 -12.13 -9.54 4.25
N ILE A 155 -12.91 -8.49 3.97
CA ILE A 155 -14.07 -8.10 4.77
C ILE A 155 -15.15 -9.20 4.75
N LYS A 156 -15.44 -9.73 3.56
CA LYS A 156 -16.42 -10.82 3.40
C LYS A 156 -16.00 -12.07 4.19
N LEU A 157 -14.77 -12.52 3.99
CA LEU A 157 -14.25 -13.71 4.67
C LEU A 157 -14.15 -13.52 6.18
N ALA A 158 -13.80 -12.31 6.66
CA ALA A 158 -13.82 -11.98 8.07
C ALA A 158 -15.23 -12.10 8.65
N LYS A 159 -16.25 -11.57 7.97
CA LYS A 159 -17.64 -11.66 8.38
C LYS A 159 -18.13 -13.10 8.43
N GLU A 160 -17.82 -13.88 7.40
CA GLU A 160 -18.17 -15.31 7.35
C GLU A 160 -17.51 -16.11 8.48
N ALA A 161 -16.32 -15.70 8.92
CA ALA A 161 -15.62 -16.29 10.07
C ALA A 161 -16.15 -15.80 11.44
N GLY A 162 -17.12 -14.87 11.47
CA GLY A 162 -17.77 -14.40 12.71
C GLY A 162 -17.26 -13.04 13.22
N CYS A 163 -16.49 -12.28 12.41
CA CYS A 163 -16.09 -10.93 12.76
C CYS A 163 -17.29 -9.98 12.84
N SER A 164 -17.42 -9.25 13.95
CA SER A 164 -18.35 -8.13 14.05
C SER A 164 -17.84 -6.94 13.24
N GLN A 165 -18.75 -6.28 12.51
CA GLN A 165 -18.40 -5.17 11.61
C GLN A 165 -19.35 -4.01 11.84
N LEU A 166 -18.81 -2.84 12.16
CA LEU A 166 -19.54 -1.61 12.39
C LEU A 166 -18.99 -0.53 11.43
N PHE A 167 -19.71 -0.32 10.33
CA PHE A 167 -19.35 0.63 9.29
C PHE A 167 -20.26 1.86 9.30
N ASN A 168 -19.86 2.95 8.66
CA ASN A 168 -20.45 4.28 8.76
C ASN A 168 -20.45 4.79 10.22
N CYS A 169 -19.42 4.42 10.98
CA CYS A 169 -19.29 4.74 12.39
C CYS A 169 -17.90 5.34 12.66
N PRO A 170 -17.77 6.66 12.68
CA PRO A 170 -16.52 7.31 13.05
C PRO A 170 -16.10 6.99 14.48
N VAL A 171 -14.82 6.72 14.67
CA VAL A 171 -14.21 6.60 15.99
C VAL A 171 -13.73 7.98 16.45
N ASN A 172 -14.20 8.40 17.62
CA ASN A 172 -13.88 9.70 18.19
C ASN A 172 -12.64 9.67 19.08
N ALA A 173 -12.45 8.56 19.82
CA ALA A 173 -11.29 8.37 20.69
C ALA A 173 -11.02 6.88 20.92
N VAL A 174 -9.78 6.58 21.30
CA VAL A 174 -9.35 5.27 21.78
C VAL A 174 -8.56 5.51 23.07
N GLU A 175 -9.04 4.98 24.18
CA GLU A 175 -8.51 5.27 25.51
C GLU A 175 -8.11 3.98 26.24
N PRO A 176 -6.96 3.98 26.94
CA PRO A 176 -6.64 2.91 27.88
C PRO A 176 -7.65 2.86 29.03
N ILE A 177 -8.05 1.64 29.39
CA ILE A 177 -8.84 1.38 30.59
C ILE A 177 -8.18 0.27 31.41
N ASP A 178 -8.67 0.03 32.62
CA ASP A 178 -8.16 -1.09 33.41
C ASP A 178 -8.41 -2.43 32.69
N GLY A 179 -7.33 -3.14 32.43
CA GLY A 179 -7.36 -4.45 31.74
C GLY A 179 -7.63 -4.43 30.24
N GLY A 180 -7.67 -3.26 29.59
CA GLY A 180 -7.96 -3.19 28.14
C GLY A 180 -7.91 -1.79 27.53
N VAL A 181 -8.71 -1.62 26.49
CA VAL A 181 -8.92 -0.36 25.78
C VAL A 181 -10.40 -0.12 25.56
N GLU A 182 -10.80 1.14 25.51
CA GLU A 182 -12.14 1.57 25.15
C GLU A 182 -12.09 2.37 23.85
N VAL A 183 -12.95 2.01 22.91
CA VAL A 183 -13.15 2.73 21.66
C VAL A 183 -14.47 3.48 21.73
N ILE A 184 -14.41 4.79 21.56
CA ILE A 184 -15.54 5.71 21.71
C ILE A 184 -16.02 6.15 20.34
N THR A 185 -17.30 5.95 20.06
CA THR A 185 -17.97 6.32 18.81
C THR A 185 -19.29 7.04 19.10
N ASP A 186 -19.94 7.57 18.08
CA ASP A 186 -21.29 8.13 18.21
C ASP A 186 -22.37 7.06 18.44
N GLU A 187 -22.09 5.81 18.04
CA GLU A 187 -22.98 4.66 18.24
C GLU A 187 -22.82 4.00 19.62
N GLY A 188 -21.83 4.40 20.41
CA GLY A 188 -21.57 3.87 21.73
C GLY A 188 -20.10 3.66 22.04
N ARG A 189 -19.86 2.94 23.14
CA ARG A 189 -18.53 2.61 23.64
C ARG A 189 -18.32 1.11 23.57
N PHE A 190 -17.18 0.70 23.06
CA PHE A 190 -16.82 -0.70 22.90
C PHE A 190 -15.49 -0.98 23.60
N THR A 191 -15.40 -2.10 24.30
CA THR A 191 -14.19 -2.45 25.06
C THR A 191 -13.54 -3.71 24.50
N ALA A 192 -12.21 -3.69 24.45
CA ALA A 192 -11.41 -4.84 24.03
C ALA A 192 -10.18 -5.04 24.90
N ARG A 193 -9.61 -6.25 24.87
CA ARG A 193 -8.31 -6.51 25.49
C ARG A 193 -7.21 -5.67 24.83
N LYS A 194 -7.27 -5.55 23.51
CA LYS A 194 -6.34 -4.80 22.69
C LYS A 194 -7.05 -4.09 21.54
N ALA A 195 -6.43 -3.06 21.02
CA ALA A 195 -6.88 -2.44 19.78
C ALA A 195 -5.70 -2.17 18.81
N VAL A 196 -6.04 -2.14 17.55
CA VAL A 196 -5.12 -1.74 16.46
C VAL A 196 -5.71 -0.54 15.75
N ILE A 197 -4.94 0.53 15.68
CA ILE A 197 -5.29 1.73 14.91
C ILE A 197 -4.62 1.62 13.53
N ALA A 198 -5.43 1.41 12.50
CA ALA A 198 -5.06 1.35 11.10
C ALA A 198 -5.95 2.33 10.29
N ALA A 199 -6.03 3.56 10.80
CA ALA A 199 -7.01 4.56 10.39
C ALA A 199 -6.56 5.43 9.20
N GLY A 200 -5.45 5.07 8.51
CA GLY A 200 -4.94 5.82 7.38
C GLY A 200 -4.78 7.31 7.69
N THR A 201 -5.27 8.17 6.80
CA THR A 201 -5.16 9.63 6.93
C THR A 201 -5.89 10.19 8.17
N TRP A 202 -6.89 9.47 8.72
CA TRP A 202 -7.60 9.88 9.95
C TRP A 202 -6.80 9.66 11.23
N VAL A 203 -5.65 9.00 11.16
CA VAL A 203 -4.82 8.72 12.35
C VAL A 203 -4.43 9.98 13.13
N LYS A 204 -4.25 11.10 12.46
CA LYS A 204 -3.92 12.38 13.09
C LYS A 204 -5.00 12.90 14.04
N ALA A 205 -6.26 12.63 13.75
CA ALA A 205 -7.38 12.99 14.64
C ALA A 205 -7.41 12.15 15.91
N LEU A 206 -7.01 10.88 15.82
CA LEU A 206 -6.98 9.94 16.95
C LEU A 206 -5.69 10.02 17.76
N LEU A 207 -4.57 10.21 17.10
CA LEU A 207 -3.22 10.21 17.67
C LEU A 207 -2.42 11.42 17.12
N PRO A 208 -2.73 12.65 17.56
CA PRO A 208 -2.12 13.88 17.03
C PRO A 208 -0.61 13.95 17.28
N GLN A 209 -0.09 13.20 18.24
CA GLN A 209 1.33 13.12 18.57
C GLN A 209 2.16 12.33 17.54
N LEU A 210 1.54 11.51 16.69
CA LEU A 210 2.26 10.78 15.66
C LEU A 210 2.85 11.72 14.60
N PRO A 211 4.09 11.51 14.17
CA PRO A 211 4.75 12.37 13.20
C PRO A 211 4.31 12.03 11.76
N ILE A 212 3.02 12.10 11.50
CA ILE A 212 2.42 11.81 10.19
C ILE A 212 2.07 13.11 9.48
N ALA A 213 2.48 13.22 8.22
CA ALA A 213 2.14 14.33 7.33
C ALA A 213 1.33 13.80 6.14
N PRO A 214 0.01 13.99 6.12
CA PRO A 214 -0.80 13.57 4.99
C PRO A 214 -0.51 14.40 3.74
N LEU A 215 -0.43 13.73 2.59
CA LEU A 215 -0.27 14.36 1.28
C LEU A 215 -1.40 13.94 0.34
N ARG A 216 -1.92 14.90 -0.42
CA ARG A 216 -2.74 14.62 -1.59
C ARG A 216 -1.86 14.15 -2.73
N LYS A 217 -2.21 13.04 -3.34
CA LYS A 217 -1.57 12.46 -4.50
C LYS A 217 -2.60 12.25 -5.60
N VAL A 218 -2.13 12.09 -6.83
CA VAL A 218 -2.99 11.78 -7.97
C VAL A 218 -2.43 10.65 -8.80
N PHE A 219 -3.31 9.95 -9.48
CA PHE A 219 -2.99 9.02 -10.55
C PHE A 219 -4.03 9.18 -11.66
N SER A 220 -3.68 8.76 -12.86
CA SER A 220 -4.53 8.95 -14.04
C SER A 220 -4.41 7.80 -15.02
N TRP A 221 -5.45 7.62 -15.83
CA TRP A 221 -5.51 6.63 -16.89
C TRP A 221 -5.41 7.33 -18.24
N HIS A 222 -4.62 6.73 -19.13
CA HIS A 222 -4.29 7.27 -20.43
C HIS A 222 -4.63 6.27 -21.53
N GLN A 223 -5.02 6.77 -22.67
CA GLN A 223 -5.28 5.95 -23.85
C GLN A 223 -4.02 5.17 -24.24
N ALA A 224 -4.15 3.87 -24.37
CA ALA A 224 -3.08 2.97 -24.79
C ALA A 224 -3.66 1.79 -25.56
N ASP A 225 -2.95 1.35 -26.58
CA ASP A 225 -3.40 0.20 -27.37
C ASP A 225 -2.93 -1.14 -26.79
N GLY A 226 -3.28 -2.23 -27.46
CA GLY A 226 -3.02 -3.59 -26.97
C GLY A 226 -1.53 -3.93 -26.74
N ARG A 227 -0.59 -3.17 -27.31
CA ARG A 227 0.85 -3.38 -27.06
C ARG A 227 1.21 -3.18 -25.59
N TYR A 228 0.46 -2.35 -24.87
CA TYR A 228 0.65 -2.05 -23.46
C TYR A 228 -0.12 -3.00 -22.52
N SER A 229 -0.75 -4.05 -23.05
CA SER A 229 -1.56 -4.97 -22.25
C SER A 229 -0.76 -6.12 -21.65
N VAL A 230 -1.32 -6.74 -20.61
CA VAL A 230 -0.80 -7.98 -20.01
C VAL A 230 -0.69 -9.09 -21.05
N ASN A 231 -1.65 -9.19 -21.98
CA ASN A 231 -1.67 -10.22 -23.02
C ASN A 231 -0.47 -10.10 -23.97
N ASN A 232 0.07 -8.90 -24.15
CA ASN A 232 1.29 -8.65 -24.91
C ASN A 232 2.54 -8.58 -24.00
N ARG A 233 2.44 -9.08 -22.79
CA ARG A 233 3.56 -9.18 -21.81
C ARG A 233 4.16 -7.83 -21.43
N PHE A 234 3.36 -6.76 -21.48
CA PHE A 234 3.78 -5.47 -20.96
C PHE A 234 3.74 -5.51 -19.43
N PRO A 235 4.82 -5.11 -18.72
CA PRO A 235 4.90 -5.22 -17.27
C PRO A 235 4.27 -4.03 -16.56
N ALA A 236 4.00 -4.18 -15.26
CA ALA A 236 3.95 -3.03 -14.37
C ALA A 236 5.37 -2.45 -14.22
N PHE A 237 5.48 -1.19 -13.84
CA PHE A 237 6.78 -0.54 -13.80
C PHE A 237 6.90 0.50 -12.70
N THR A 238 8.13 0.69 -12.24
CA THR A 238 8.58 1.85 -11.47
C THR A 238 9.74 2.49 -12.21
N VAL A 239 9.77 3.81 -12.31
CA VAL A 239 10.81 4.52 -13.06
C VAL A 239 11.33 5.68 -12.21
N GLU A 240 12.65 5.72 -12.01
CA GLU A 240 13.34 6.89 -11.50
C GLU A 240 13.79 7.76 -12.69
N ALA A 241 13.27 8.98 -12.78
CA ALA A 241 13.67 9.93 -13.78
C ALA A 241 15.06 10.53 -13.47
N GLN A 242 15.64 11.25 -14.42
CA GLN A 242 16.99 11.84 -14.29
C GLN A 242 17.11 12.82 -13.12
N ASP A 243 16.02 13.51 -12.78
CA ASP A 243 15.96 14.45 -11.65
C ASP A 243 15.72 13.77 -10.29
N GLY A 244 15.68 12.43 -10.26
CA GLY A 244 15.44 11.63 -9.06
C GLY A 244 13.97 11.44 -8.71
N THR A 245 13.03 11.94 -9.50
CA THR A 245 11.60 11.70 -9.26
C THR A 245 11.19 10.29 -9.67
N HIS A 246 10.24 9.71 -8.95
CA HIS A 246 9.76 8.34 -9.15
C HIS A 246 8.35 8.34 -9.72
N TYR A 247 8.16 7.52 -10.74
CA TYR A 247 6.87 7.25 -11.36
C TYR A 247 6.57 5.75 -11.30
N TYR A 248 5.31 5.42 -11.36
CA TYR A 248 4.86 4.03 -11.43
C TYR A 248 3.70 3.91 -12.40
N GLY A 249 3.51 2.71 -12.92
CA GLY A 249 2.38 2.45 -13.81
C GLY A 249 2.10 0.97 -13.99
N PHE A 250 1.06 0.71 -14.73
CA PHE A 250 0.47 -0.61 -14.89
C PHE A 250 0.24 -0.91 -16.38
N PRO A 251 0.16 -2.18 -16.77
CA PRO A 251 -0.34 -2.54 -18.10
C PRO A 251 -1.72 -1.92 -18.35
N ALA A 252 -1.97 -1.59 -19.61
CA ALA A 252 -3.27 -1.09 -20.02
C ALA A 252 -4.36 -2.18 -19.92
N ASP A 253 -5.51 -1.77 -19.45
CA ASP A 253 -6.75 -2.54 -19.45
C ASP A 253 -7.89 -1.77 -20.12
N ASN A 254 -9.15 -2.11 -19.85
CA ASN A 254 -10.31 -1.44 -20.43
C ASN A 254 -10.39 0.06 -20.09
N ASP A 255 -9.83 0.48 -18.95
CA ASP A 255 -9.83 1.86 -18.49
C ASP A 255 -8.62 2.67 -18.99
N GLY A 256 -7.67 2.00 -19.63
CA GLY A 256 -6.44 2.59 -20.14
C GLY A 256 -5.19 2.20 -19.34
N LEU A 257 -4.08 2.87 -19.62
CA LEU A 257 -2.83 2.71 -18.88
C LEU A 257 -2.81 3.65 -17.69
N LYS A 258 -2.81 3.09 -16.49
CA LYS A 258 -2.72 3.86 -15.24
C LYS A 258 -1.27 4.22 -14.92
N VAL A 259 -1.06 5.46 -14.53
CA VAL A 259 0.25 5.99 -14.14
C VAL A 259 0.11 7.03 -13.03
N GLY A 260 1.13 7.14 -12.19
CA GLY A 260 1.20 8.16 -11.14
C GLY A 260 2.65 8.57 -10.85
N LYS A 261 2.80 9.74 -10.24
CA LYS A 261 4.06 10.22 -9.67
C LYS A 261 4.08 9.90 -8.19
N HIS A 262 5.16 9.27 -7.72
CA HIS A 262 5.29 8.91 -6.30
C HIS A 262 5.69 10.09 -5.44
N ASP A 263 6.59 10.94 -5.91
CA ASP A 263 7.11 12.10 -5.17
C ASP A 263 6.16 13.30 -5.23
N GLY A 264 6.42 14.31 -4.39
CA GLY A 264 5.63 15.54 -4.36
C GLY A 264 4.23 15.32 -3.79
N GLY A 265 3.31 16.15 -4.23
CA GLY A 265 1.92 16.20 -3.75
C GLY A 265 1.64 17.46 -2.94
N GLN A 266 0.38 17.64 -2.53
CA GLN A 266 -0.04 18.81 -1.75
C GLN A 266 -0.30 18.40 -0.30
N PRO A 267 0.30 19.11 0.68
CA PRO A 267 0.02 18.88 2.10
C PRO A 267 -1.47 19.03 2.43
N MET A 268 -1.95 18.17 3.33
CA MET A 268 -3.31 18.22 3.88
C MET A 268 -3.23 18.07 5.40
N ASP A 269 -4.13 18.76 6.11
CA ASP A 269 -4.30 18.56 7.56
C ASP A 269 -5.35 17.48 7.86
N ALA A 270 -6.29 17.29 6.95
CA ALA A 270 -7.37 16.33 7.08
C ALA A 270 -7.80 15.75 5.71
N PRO A 271 -8.36 14.53 5.67
CA PRO A 271 -8.80 13.88 4.44
C PRO A 271 -9.81 14.68 3.63
N GLU A 272 -10.66 15.45 4.31
CA GLU A 272 -11.72 16.28 3.73
C GLU A 272 -11.16 17.43 2.87
N GLN A 273 -9.89 17.79 3.06
CA GLN A 273 -9.19 18.82 2.26
C GLN A 273 -8.71 18.29 0.90
N ARG A 274 -8.84 16.99 0.65
CA ARG A 274 -8.38 16.39 -0.60
C ARG A 274 -9.19 16.86 -1.79
N LYS A 275 -8.61 17.75 -2.58
CA LYS A 275 -9.23 18.26 -3.82
C LYS A 275 -9.21 17.19 -4.91
N PRO A 276 -10.22 17.14 -5.78
CA PRO A 276 -10.28 16.18 -6.87
C PRO A 276 -9.14 16.36 -7.89
N PHE A 277 -8.92 15.35 -8.71
CA PHE A 277 -7.99 15.43 -9.84
C PHE A 277 -8.38 16.57 -10.79
N GLY A 278 -7.38 17.29 -11.28
CA GLY A 278 -7.55 18.46 -12.14
C GLY A 278 -7.61 19.79 -11.37
N SER A 279 -7.62 19.76 -10.03
CA SER A 279 -7.61 21.00 -9.22
C SER A 279 -6.29 21.77 -9.29
N TYR A 280 -5.21 21.11 -9.70
CA TYR A 280 -3.89 21.70 -9.89
C TYR A 280 -3.36 21.37 -11.29
N ALA A 281 -2.68 22.33 -11.92
CA ALA A 281 -2.06 22.11 -13.23
C ALA A 281 -1.05 20.97 -13.23
N SER A 282 -0.32 20.77 -12.13
CA SER A 282 0.63 19.67 -11.94
C SER A 282 -0.02 18.28 -12.03
N ASP A 283 -1.30 18.14 -11.75
CA ASP A 283 -2.00 16.85 -11.81
C ASP A 283 -1.89 16.15 -13.16
N GLY A 284 -1.84 16.94 -14.25
CA GLY A 284 -1.68 16.41 -15.60
C GLY A 284 -0.28 16.59 -16.18
N THR A 285 0.36 17.75 -15.94
CA THR A 285 1.60 18.12 -16.63
C THR A 285 2.79 17.26 -16.25
N GLU A 286 2.92 16.85 -15.00
CA GLU A 286 4.03 16.03 -14.52
C GLU A 286 4.01 14.63 -15.14
N VAL A 287 2.87 13.97 -15.13
CA VAL A 287 2.70 12.65 -15.73
C VAL A 287 2.81 12.72 -17.25
N PHE A 288 2.28 13.77 -17.88
CA PHE A 288 2.40 13.96 -19.32
C PHE A 288 3.87 14.07 -19.76
N SER A 289 4.67 14.82 -19.03
CA SER A 289 6.12 14.95 -19.32
C SER A 289 6.84 13.61 -19.18
N PHE A 290 6.53 12.84 -18.14
CA PHE A 290 7.05 11.49 -17.94
C PHE A 290 6.69 10.56 -19.11
N LEU A 291 5.42 10.52 -19.51
CA LEU A 291 4.95 9.65 -20.59
C LEU A 291 5.62 10.00 -21.92
N ARG A 292 5.78 11.28 -22.23
CA ARG A 292 6.50 11.70 -23.46
C ARG A 292 7.94 11.23 -23.50
N GLN A 293 8.58 11.18 -22.33
CA GLN A 293 9.99 10.78 -22.21
C GLN A 293 10.16 9.25 -22.28
N PHE A 294 9.37 8.50 -21.52
CA PHE A 294 9.59 7.06 -21.30
C PHE A 294 8.60 6.15 -22.04
N LEU A 295 7.39 6.61 -22.31
CA LEU A 295 6.30 5.85 -22.94
C LEU A 295 5.60 6.70 -24.00
N PRO A 296 6.33 7.13 -25.06
CA PRO A 296 5.83 8.15 -25.99
C PRO A 296 4.63 7.70 -26.84
N GLY A 297 4.33 6.40 -26.90
CA GLY A 297 3.16 5.87 -27.60
C GLY A 297 1.88 5.89 -26.77
N VAL A 298 1.92 6.24 -25.48
CA VAL A 298 0.76 6.43 -24.63
C VAL A 298 0.06 7.74 -24.98
N GLY A 299 -1.26 7.71 -25.12
CA GLY A 299 -2.07 8.82 -25.62
C GLY A 299 -2.59 9.76 -24.53
N VAL A 300 -3.74 10.35 -24.81
CA VAL A 300 -4.35 11.38 -23.95
C VAL A 300 -4.83 10.82 -22.61
N CYS A 301 -4.89 11.72 -21.62
CA CYS A 301 -5.50 11.41 -20.34
C CYS A 301 -7.01 11.22 -20.50
N LEU A 302 -7.52 10.07 -20.05
CA LEU A 302 -8.95 9.76 -20.09
C LEU A 302 -9.65 10.27 -18.83
N HIS A 303 -9.07 10.01 -17.67
CA HIS A 303 -9.53 10.49 -16.37
C HIS A 303 -8.42 10.35 -15.32
N GLY A 304 -8.64 10.94 -14.17
CA GLY A 304 -7.74 10.81 -13.02
C GLY A 304 -8.49 10.87 -11.70
N GLU A 305 -7.82 10.44 -10.65
CA GLU A 305 -8.35 10.45 -9.28
C GLU A 305 -7.30 10.99 -8.30
N ALA A 306 -7.78 11.53 -7.18
CA ALA A 306 -6.94 11.93 -6.07
C ALA A 306 -6.97 10.86 -4.96
N CYS A 307 -5.83 10.63 -4.34
CA CYS A 307 -5.67 9.76 -3.18
C CYS A 307 -4.84 10.45 -2.10
N SER A 308 -4.54 9.73 -1.02
CA SER A 308 -3.77 10.24 0.10
C SER A 308 -2.58 9.34 0.39
N TYR A 309 -1.44 9.95 0.69
CA TYR A 309 -0.30 9.29 1.32
C TYR A 309 -0.18 9.78 2.76
N ASP A 310 0.16 8.89 3.67
CA ASP A 310 0.42 9.20 5.07
C ASP A 310 1.92 9.09 5.30
N MET A 311 2.62 10.22 5.18
CA MET A 311 4.07 10.26 5.20
C MET A 311 4.60 10.28 6.62
N SER A 312 5.50 9.36 6.94
CA SER A 312 6.39 9.47 8.10
C SER A 312 7.63 10.33 7.76
N PRO A 313 8.37 10.84 8.74
CA PRO A 313 9.53 11.70 8.48
C PRO A 313 10.64 11.05 7.66
N ASP A 314 10.83 9.75 7.80
CA ASP A 314 11.85 8.95 7.11
C ASP A 314 11.26 8.07 5.99
N GLU A 315 9.96 8.23 5.71
CA GLU A 315 9.21 7.44 4.70
C GLU A 315 9.11 5.94 5.00
N ASP A 316 9.58 5.52 6.18
CA ASP A 316 9.42 4.15 6.67
C ASP A 316 8.12 3.98 7.46
N PHE A 317 7.58 2.77 7.46
CA PHE A 317 6.35 2.43 8.19
C PHE A 317 6.49 2.65 9.70
N ILE A 318 5.36 2.90 10.35
CA ILE A 318 5.22 2.86 11.80
C ILE A 318 4.42 1.60 12.15
N ILE A 319 5.07 0.68 12.86
CA ILE A 319 4.48 -0.57 13.36
C ILE A 319 4.96 -0.71 14.80
N ASP A 320 4.16 -0.26 15.76
CA ASP A 320 4.55 -0.27 17.16
C ASP A 320 3.34 -0.20 18.09
N THR A 321 3.54 -0.51 19.36
CA THR A 321 2.61 -0.13 20.42
C THR A 321 2.87 1.30 20.88
N LEU A 322 1.84 1.96 21.42
CA LEU A 322 2.02 3.30 21.97
C LEU A 322 2.90 3.24 23.23
N PRO A 323 3.79 4.23 23.45
CA PRO A 323 4.69 4.24 24.60
C PRO A 323 3.98 4.10 25.95
N ASP A 324 2.80 4.70 26.07
CA ASP A 324 2.03 4.72 27.32
C ASP A 324 0.94 3.62 27.37
N CYS A 325 0.83 2.78 26.33
CA CYS A 325 -0.17 1.72 26.27
C CYS A 325 0.27 0.56 25.37
N ASP A 326 0.75 -0.50 25.96
CA ASP A 326 1.18 -1.74 25.29
C ASP A 326 0.00 -2.55 24.69
N ARG A 327 -1.24 -2.15 25.01
CA ARG A 327 -2.48 -2.77 24.49
C ARG A 327 -3.01 -2.08 23.24
N LEU A 328 -2.37 -1.01 22.82
CA LEU A 328 -2.77 -0.21 21.68
C LEU A 328 -1.63 -0.19 20.64
N MET A 329 -1.81 -0.92 19.55
CA MET A 329 -0.88 -0.93 18.42
C MET A 329 -1.33 0.12 17.38
N VAL A 330 -0.36 0.76 16.76
CA VAL A 330 -0.56 1.61 15.57
C VAL A 330 0.19 1.04 14.38
N ILE A 331 -0.49 0.99 13.24
CA ILE A 331 0.10 0.71 11.92
C ILE A 331 -0.26 1.88 11.03
N SER A 332 0.74 2.70 10.71
CA SER A 332 0.56 3.99 10.03
C SER A 332 1.84 4.40 9.30
N GLY A 333 1.84 5.59 8.71
CA GLY A 333 3.02 6.12 8.03
C GLY A 333 3.48 5.26 6.85
N LEU A 334 2.55 4.66 6.11
CA LEU A 334 2.89 3.74 5.01
C LEU A 334 3.47 4.44 3.80
N SER A 335 3.51 5.78 3.82
CA SER A 335 4.31 6.64 2.95
C SER A 335 4.16 6.36 1.45
N GLY A 336 2.96 5.90 1.04
CA GLY A 336 2.61 5.67 -0.36
C GLY A 336 3.06 4.32 -0.94
N HIS A 337 3.65 3.42 -0.13
CA HIS A 337 4.10 2.12 -0.63
C HIS A 337 3.64 0.92 0.20
N GLY A 338 2.60 1.10 1.03
CA GLY A 338 2.18 0.11 2.02
C GLY A 338 1.20 -0.96 1.56
N PHE A 339 0.40 -0.74 0.50
CA PHE A 339 -0.69 -1.66 0.18
C PHE A 339 -0.22 -3.11 -0.03
N LYS A 340 0.86 -3.31 -0.77
CA LYS A 340 1.43 -4.64 -1.03
C LYS A 340 1.75 -5.43 0.24
N PHE A 341 2.03 -4.73 1.33
CA PHE A 341 2.34 -5.31 2.64
C PHE A 341 1.10 -5.56 3.51
N ALA A 342 -0.08 -5.10 3.11
CA ALA A 342 -1.27 -5.07 3.97
C ALA A 342 -1.64 -6.45 4.54
N SER A 343 -1.48 -7.52 3.78
CA SER A 343 -1.70 -8.89 4.27
C SER A 343 -0.77 -9.25 5.43
N ALA A 344 0.51 -8.97 5.31
CA ALA A 344 1.50 -9.22 6.37
C ALA A 344 1.32 -8.27 7.56
N LEU A 345 1.00 -7.00 7.32
CA LEU A 345 0.71 -6.03 8.39
C LEU A 345 -0.53 -6.44 9.19
N GLY A 346 -1.56 -6.94 8.52
CA GLY A 346 -2.75 -7.48 9.17
C GLY A 346 -2.46 -8.75 10.00
N GLU A 347 -1.60 -9.63 9.50
CA GLU A 347 -1.15 -10.79 10.28
C GLU A 347 -0.39 -10.35 11.54
N ILE A 348 0.49 -9.36 11.43
CA ILE A 348 1.21 -8.80 12.58
C ILE A 348 0.23 -8.27 13.63
N ALA A 349 -0.79 -7.54 13.22
CA ALA A 349 -1.85 -7.06 14.11
C ALA A 349 -2.59 -8.21 14.81
N ALA A 350 -2.91 -9.27 14.07
CA ALA A 350 -3.56 -10.46 14.63
C ALA A 350 -2.67 -11.20 15.62
N LEU A 351 -1.36 -11.27 15.36
CA LEU A 351 -0.38 -11.89 16.28
C LEU A 351 -0.19 -11.03 17.53
N PHE A 352 -0.14 -9.71 17.38
CA PHE A 352 -0.14 -8.79 18.53
C PHE A 352 -1.34 -9.06 19.46
N ALA A 353 -2.55 -9.22 18.90
CA ALA A 353 -3.74 -9.53 19.68
C ALA A 353 -3.64 -10.87 20.43
N GLN A 354 -2.82 -11.80 19.95
CA GLN A 354 -2.58 -13.11 20.54
C GLN A 354 -1.36 -13.17 21.49
N ASP A 355 -0.69 -12.04 21.74
CA ASP A 355 0.59 -11.99 22.49
C ASP A 355 1.70 -12.83 21.84
N LYS A 356 1.72 -12.89 20.53
CA LYS A 356 2.70 -13.62 19.72
C LYS A 356 3.62 -12.70 18.95
N ALA A 357 4.88 -13.09 18.82
CA ALA A 357 5.86 -12.37 18.02
C ALA A 357 5.54 -12.49 16.52
N PRO A 358 5.81 -11.44 15.72
CA PRO A 358 5.66 -11.50 14.27
C PRO A 358 6.70 -12.45 13.64
N PRO A 359 6.38 -13.08 12.49
CA PRO A 359 7.30 -14.03 11.83
C PRO A 359 8.47 -13.34 11.12
N VAL A 360 8.44 -12.01 11.02
CA VAL A 360 9.50 -11.17 10.45
C VAL A 360 9.89 -10.08 11.43
N ASP A 361 11.16 -9.65 11.38
CA ASP A 361 11.65 -8.55 12.22
C ASP A 361 11.05 -7.22 11.74
N VAL A 362 10.29 -6.57 12.62
CA VAL A 362 9.70 -5.24 12.40
C VAL A 362 10.24 -4.18 13.36
N SER A 363 11.30 -4.49 14.11
CA SER A 363 11.86 -3.61 15.14
C SER A 363 12.33 -2.26 14.59
N SER A 364 12.80 -2.22 13.34
CA SER A 364 13.22 -0.98 12.67
C SER A 364 12.05 -0.01 12.36
N PHE A 365 10.81 -0.47 12.46
CA PHE A 365 9.62 0.34 12.22
C PHE A 365 9.00 0.93 13.50
N GLY A 366 9.70 0.80 14.64
CA GLY A 366 9.25 1.29 15.92
C GLY A 366 9.30 2.81 16.07
N LEU A 367 8.45 3.36 16.96
CA LEU A 367 8.33 4.79 17.23
C LEU A 367 9.57 5.41 17.87
N LYS A 368 10.37 4.61 18.58
CA LYS A 368 11.60 5.09 19.26
C LYS A 368 12.61 5.75 18.34
N ARG A 369 12.56 5.47 17.03
CA ARG A 369 13.47 6.09 16.05
C ARG A 369 13.21 7.58 15.83
N PHE A 370 12.08 8.10 16.33
CA PHE A 370 11.72 9.51 16.27
C PHE A 370 11.91 10.26 17.60
N SER A 371 12.47 9.60 18.61
CA SER A 371 12.69 10.16 19.96
C SER A 371 14.03 10.89 20.06
#